data_2a7e143bcb1bdf692e655fa9e25a6d98
#
_entry.id   2a7e143bcb1bdf692e655fa9e25a6d98
#
_cell.length_a   1.000
_cell.length_b   1.000
_cell.length_c   1.000
_cell.angle_alpha   90.00
_cell.angle_beta   90.00
_cell.angle_gamma   90.00
#
_symmetry.space_group_name_H-M   'P 1'
#
loop_
_entity.id
_entity.type
_entity.pdbx_description
1 polymer ?
#
loop_
_entity_poly.entity_id
_entity_poly.type
_entity_poly.pdbx_seq_one_letter_code
_entity_poly.pdbx_strand_id
1 'polypeptide(L)'
;MSKLRAADATARAARATSPDFSEALARGIRVIGAFDGEHGQMTLSDVARAVDLPRATVRRALYTLGELGYVAADGRLFRLTPKVLQLASAYLFSNPVSTILQPVCDRLSADVD
;
A
#
# COMPACT_ATOMS: atom_id res chain seq x y z
N MET A 1 0.90 -15.47 -9.39
CA MET A 1 0.81 -14.73 -8.09
C MET A 1 1.13 -15.60 -6.89
N SER A 2 0.78 -16.90 -6.93
CA SER A 2 1.07 -17.79 -5.80
C SER A 2 2.57 -17.94 -5.52
N LYS A 3 3.40 -17.96 -6.57
CA LYS A 3 4.86 -18.06 -6.41
C LYS A 3 5.43 -16.84 -5.68
N LEU A 4 4.94 -15.64 -5.99
CA LEU A 4 5.39 -14.42 -5.34
C LEU A 4 4.97 -14.41 -3.87
N ARG A 5 3.76 -14.89 -3.57
CA ARG A 5 3.29 -14.98 -2.19
C ARG A 5 4.14 -15.95 -1.36
N ALA A 6 4.48 -17.11 -1.93
CA ALA A 6 5.28 -18.10 -1.24
C ALA A 6 6.68 -17.58 -0.96
N ALA A 7 7.32 -16.96 -1.95
CA ALA A 7 8.65 -16.38 -1.81
C ALA A 7 8.64 -15.24 -0.78
N ASP A 8 7.60 -14.39 -0.81
CA ASP A 8 7.46 -13.28 0.12
C ASP A 8 7.27 -13.78 1.56
N ALA A 9 6.46 -14.82 1.75
CA ALA A 9 6.22 -15.39 3.06
C ALA A 9 7.50 -15.99 3.64
N THR A 10 8.29 -16.70 2.81
CA THR A 10 9.56 -17.29 3.22
C THR A 10 10.56 -16.21 3.61
N ALA A 11 10.69 -15.19 2.80
CA ALA A 11 11.59 -14.06 3.07
C ALA A 11 11.18 -13.33 4.34
N ARG A 12 9.88 -13.15 4.54
CA ARG A 12 9.36 -12.48 5.73
C ARG A 12 9.65 -13.30 7.00
N ALA A 13 9.47 -14.61 6.92
CA ALA A 13 9.75 -15.48 8.05
C ALA A 13 11.23 -15.43 8.44
N ALA A 14 12.12 -15.41 7.45
CA ALA A 14 13.56 -15.29 7.70
C ALA A 14 13.91 -13.94 8.32
N ARG A 15 13.31 -12.85 7.83
CA ARG A 15 13.56 -11.51 8.34
C ARG A 15 12.97 -11.29 9.72
N ALA A 16 11.87 -11.97 10.04
CA ALA A 16 11.18 -11.80 11.33
C ALA A 16 12.05 -12.21 12.52
N THR A 17 13.14 -12.98 12.29
CA THR A 17 14.06 -13.33 13.37
C THR A 17 15.03 -12.21 13.73
N SER A 18 15.15 -11.18 12.88
CA SER A 18 16.04 -10.05 13.15
C SER A 18 15.36 -9.06 14.09
N PRO A 19 16.07 -8.60 15.16
CA PRO A 19 15.51 -7.55 16.02
C PRO A 19 15.34 -6.20 15.34
N ASP A 20 16.01 -6.01 14.20
CA ASP A 20 15.94 -4.74 13.46
C ASP A 20 14.74 -4.68 12.52
N PHE A 21 14.08 -5.80 12.27
CA PHE A 21 12.94 -5.84 11.35
C PHE A 21 11.67 -5.36 12.07
N SER A 22 11.03 -4.33 11.50
CA SER A 22 9.79 -3.80 12.05
C SER A 22 8.58 -4.43 11.35
N GLU A 23 7.92 -5.35 12.03
CA GLU A 23 6.70 -5.98 11.50
C GLU A 23 5.59 -4.96 11.28
N ALA A 24 5.45 -3.98 12.18
CA ALA A 24 4.42 -2.96 12.05
C ALA A 24 4.60 -2.15 10.76
N LEU A 25 5.83 -1.77 10.46
CA LEU A 25 6.11 -1.02 9.23
C LEU A 25 5.85 -1.89 7.99
N ALA A 26 6.30 -3.14 8.03
CA ALA A 26 6.08 -4.07 6.93
C ALA A 26 4.60 -4.26 6.64
N ARG A 27 3.79 -4.41 7.69
CA ARG A 27 2.35 -4.59 7.55
C ARG A 27 1.69 -3.34 6.98
N GLY A 28 2.11 -2.16 7.42
CA GLY A 28 1.59 -0.90 6.89
C GLY A 28 1.84 -0.74 5.40
N ILE A 29 3.04 -1.07 4.95
CA ILE A 29 3.38 -0.99 3.53
C ILE A 29 2.56 -2.00 2.72
N ARG A 30 2.35 -3.21 3.25
CA ARG A 30 1.51 -4.20 2.58
C ARG A 30 0.08 -3.73 2.43
N VAL A 31 -0.45 -3.05 3.45
CA VAL A 31 -1.81 -2.52 3.41
C VAL A 31 -1.93 -1.46 2.31
N ILE A 32 -0.96 -0.56 2.20
CA ILE A 32 -0.96 0.42 1.12
C ILE A 32 -0.98 -0.29 -0.24
N GLY A 33 -0.19 -1.35 -0.39
CA GLY A 33 -0.11 -2.10 -1.63
C GLY A 33 -1.36 -2.86 -2.02
N ALA A 34 -2.32 -3.03 -1.09
CA ALA A 34 -3.58 -3.70 -1.38
C ALA A 34 -4.48 -2.86 -2.30
N PHE A 35 -4.33 -1.55 -2.26
CA PHE A 35 -5.13 -0.65 -3.10
C PHE A 35 -4.50 -0.54 -4.47
N ASP A 36 -5.29 -0.80 -5.52
CA ASP A 36 -4.81 -0.74 -6.90
C ASP A 36 -5.90 -0.13 -7.79
N GLY A 37 -5.67 -0.13 -9.10
CA GLY A 37 -6.60 0.46 -10.05
C GLY A 37 -7.98 -0.16 -10.06
N GLU A 38 -8.09 -1.44 -9.71
CA GLU A 38 -9.36 -2.15 -9.66
C GLU A 38 -9.98 -2.10 -8.26
N HIS A 39 -9.15 -1.89 -7.24
CA HIS A 39 -9.56 -1.89 -5.84
C HIS A 39 -9.19 -0.56 -5.20
N GLY A 40 -9.74 0.52 -5.75
CA GLY A 40 -9.50 1.87 -5.23
C GLY A 40 -10.18 2.14 -3.90
N GLN A 41 -11.30 1.45 -3.64
CA GLN A 41 -12.02 1.52 -2.38
C GLN A 41 -12.26 0.11 -1.88
N MET A 42 -11.94 -0.12 -0.60
CA MET A 42 -12.04 -1.45 0.00
C MET A 42 -12.52 -1.34 1.43
N THR A 43 -13.28 -2.35 1.86
CA THR A 43 -13.65 -2.47 3.27
C THR A 43 -12.47 -3.03 4.05
N LEU A 44 -12.55 -2.95 5.38
CA LEU A 44 -11.56 -3.55 6.26
C LEU A 44 -11.37 -5.04 5.94
N SER A 45 -12.47 -5.77 5.76
CA SER A 45 -12.42 -7.20 5.44
C SER A 45 -11.77 -7.46 4.09
N ASP A 46 -12.05 -6.61 3.10
CA ASP A 46 -11.44 -6.74 1.77
C ASP A 46 -9.93 -6.60 1.85
N VAL A 47 -9.45 -5.59 2.58
CA VAL A 47 -8.01 -5.36 2.74
C VAL A 47 -7.38 -6.53 3.48
N ALA A 48 -7.99 -6.97 4.57
CA ALA A 48 -7.48 -8.09 5.37
C ALA A 48 -7.32 -9.35 4.52
N ARG A 49 -8.29 -9.61 3.66
CA ARG A 49 -8.24 -10.76 2.75
C ARG A 49 -7.15 -10.60 1.70
N ALA A 50 -7.02 -9.40 1.15
CA ALA A 50 -6.04 -9.12 0.09
C ALA A 50 -4.61 -9.27 0.59
N VAL A 51 -4.32 -8.86 1.83
CA VAL A 51 -2.97 -8.91 2.39
C VAL A 51 -2.72 -10.13 3.28
N ASP A 52 -3.76 -10.94 3.49
CA ASP A 52 -3.69 -12.14 4.32
C ASP A 52 -3.18 -11.84 5.74
N LEU A 53 -3.82 -10.86 6.37
CA LEU A 53 -3.53 -10.47 7.74
C LEU A 53 -4.81 -10.45 8.56
N PRO A 54 -4.71 -10.64 9.89
CA PRO A 54 -5.89 -10.53 10.76
C PRO A 54 -6.52 -9.14 10.66
N ARG A 55 -7.84 -9.10 10.80
CA ARG A 55 -8.58 -7.84 10.72
C ARG A 55 -8.09 -6.81 11.74
N ALA A 56 -7.76 -7.26 12.95
CA ALA A 56 -7.27 -6.35 13.99
C ALA A 56 -5.96 -5.67 13.57
N THR A 57 -5.07 -6.43 12.93
CA THR A 57 -3.80 -5.90 12.43
C THR A 57 -4.03 -4.87 11.33
N VAL A 58 -4.92 -5.19 10.38
CA VAL A 58 -5.24 -4.28 9.28
C VAL A 58 -5.92 -3.02 9.79
N ARG A 59 -6.81 -3.17 10.77
CA ARG A 59 -7.50 -2.04 11.39
C ARG A 59 -6.51 -1.04 11.98
N ARG A 60 -5.50 -1.55 12.69
CA ARG A 60 -4.47 -0.70 13.31
C ARG A 60 -3.63 -0.01 12.25
N ALA A 61 -3.29 -0.73 11.18
CA ALA A 61 -2.52 -0.15 10.08
C ALA A 61 -3.32 0.96 9.37
N LEU A 62 -4.59 0.70 9.08
CA LEU A 62 -5.46 1.69 8.43
C LEU A 62 -5.69 2.91 9.32
N TYR A 63 -5.84 2.70 10.62
CA TYR A 63 -5.98 3.80 11.57
C TYR A 63 -4.73 4.69 11.53
N THR A 64 -3.56 4.08 11.62
CA THR A 64 -2.30 4.83 11.59
C THR A 64 -2.12 5.58 10.29
N LEU A 65 -2.38 4.92 9.16
CA LEU A 65 -2.29 5.55 7.85
C LEU A 65 -3.29 6.70 7.71
N GLY A 66 -4.46 6.55 8.32
CA GLY A 66 -5.46 7.62 8.35
C GLY A 66 -4.99 8.82 9.15
N GLU A 67 -4.37 8.58 10.32
CA GLU A 67 -3.83 9.65 11.14
C GLU A 67 -2.70 10.38 10.43
N LEU A 68 -1.92 9.66 9.64
CA LEU A 68 -0.83 10.25 8.85
C LEU A 68 -1.31 10.92 7.56
N GLY A 69 -2.57 10.73 7.20
CA GLY A 69 -3.17 11.36 6.03
C GLY A 69 -3.06 10.60 4.73
N TYR A 70 -2.54 9.37 4.75
CA TYR A 70 -2.37 8.56 3.55
C TYR A 70 -3.61 7.77 3.16
N VAL A 71 -4.51 7.56 4.11
CA VAL A 71 -5.75 6.81 3.91
C VAL A 71 -6.91 7.67 4.40
N ALA A 72 -8.01 7.64 3.67
CA ALA A 72 -9.25 8.27 4.08
C ALA A 72 -10.34 7.22 4.15
N ALA A 73 -11.27 7.39 5.09
CA ALA A 73 -12.42 6.52 5.24
C ALA A 73 -13.68 7.27 4.83
N ASP A 74 -14.53 6.59 4.06
CA ASP A 74 -15.84 7.08 3.69
C ASP A 74 -16.83 5.99 4.04
N GLY A 75 -17.45 6.11 5.22
CA GLY A 75 -18.26 5.05 5.77
C GLY A 75 -17.41 3.83 6.08
N ARG A 76 -17.73 2.71 5.43
CA ARG A 76 -16.97 1.47 5.60
C ARG A 76 -15.85 1.29 4.59
N LEU A 77 -15.74 2.21 3.64
CA LEU A 77 -14.77 2.10 2.56
C LEU A 77 -13.54 2.93 2.88
N PHE A 78 -12.39 2.35 2.65
CA PHE A 78 -11.09 3.01 2.78
C PHE A 78 -10.51 3.24 1.39
N ARG A 79 -9.77 4.32 1.23
CA ARG A 79 -9.09 4.64 -0.01
C ARG A 79 -7.79 5.37 0.29
N LEU A 80 -6.84 5.28 -0.64
CA LEU A 80 -5.61 6.06 -0.54
C LEU A 80 -5.91 7.52 -0.88
N THR A 81 -5.16 8.43 -0.29
CA THR A 81 -5.23 9.85 -0.60
C THR A 81 -4.08 10.26 -1.52
N PRO A 82 -4.17 11.43 -2.18
CA PRO A 82 -3.05 11.93 -3.00
C PRO A 82 -1.75 12.08 -2.22
N LYS A 83 -1.79 12.11 -0.89
CA LYS A 83 -0.58 12.25 -0.09
C LYS A 83 0.41 11.13 -0.31
N VAL A 84 -0.05 9.93 -0.75
CA VAL A 84 0.86 8.82 -1.05
C VAL A 84 1.86 9.19 -2.15
N LEU A 85 1.53 10.14 -3.01
CA LEU A 85 2.44 10.62 -4.06
C LEU A 85 3.68 11.29 -3.47
N GLN A 86 3.60 11.84 -2.26
CA GLN A 86 4.74 12.44 -1.59
C GLN A 86 5.81 11.40 -1.27
N LEU A 87 5.42 10.18 -1.02
CA LEU A 87 6.36 9.10 -0.74
C LEU A 87 7.21 8.77 -1.97
N ALA A 88 6.65 8.97 -3.16
CA ALA A 88 7.33 8.68 -4.42
C ALA A 88 8.06 9.89 -4.98
N SER A 89 7.79 11.10 -4.46
CA SER A 89 8.27 12.33 -5.09
C SER A 89 9.79 12.41 -5.16
N ALA A 90 10.48 12.01 -4.09
CA ALA A 90 11.94 12.05 -4.09
C ALA A 90 12.54 11.14 -5.16
N TYR A 91 11.98 9.94 -5.34
CA TYR A 91 12.40 9.03 -6.38
C TYR A 91 12.11 9.61 -7.77
N LEU A 92 10.89 10.13 -7.96
CA LEU A 92 10.44 10.64 -9.26
C LEU A 92 11.27 11.82 -9.74
N PHE A 93 11.70 12.69 -8.81
CA PHE A 93 12.47 13.87 -9.18
C PHE A 93 13.98 13.65 -9.19
N SER A 94 14.48 12.59 -8.55
CA SER A 94 15.91 12.32 -8.49
C SER A 94 16.39 11.31 -9.54
N ASN A 95 15.48 10.67 -10.27
CA ASN A 95 15.81 9.64 -11.25
C ASN A 95 15.30 10.03 -12.63
N PRO A 96 16.06 9.73 -13.71
CA PRO A 96 15.60 10.00 -15.07
C PRO A 96 14.60 8.94 -15.52
N VAL A 97 13.47 8.86 -14.84
CA VAL A 97 12.43 7.86 -15.10
C VAL A 97 11.24 8.47 -15.82
N SER A 98 11.47 9.55 -16.57
CA SER A 98 10.41 10.21 -17.30
C SER A 98 9.67 9.28 -18.26
N THR A 99 10.41 8.32 -18.84
CA THR A 99 9.81 7.34 -19.74
C THR A 99 8.88 6.36 -19.01
N ILE A 100 9.16 6.08 -17.73
CA ILE A 100 8.30 5.22 -16.91
C ILE A 100 7.18 6.04 -16.29
N LEU A 101 7.51 7.27 -15.90
CA LEU A 101 6.57 8.16 -15.21
C LEU A 101 5.48 8.69 -16.14
N GLN A 102 5.80 8.95 -17.40
CA GLN A 102 4.86 9.52 -18.35
C GLN A 102 3.57 8.69 -18.50
N PRO A 103 3.63 7.37 -18.68
CA PRO A 103 2.42 6.57 -18.73
C PRO A 103 1.60 6.61 -17.45
N VAL A 104 2.26 6.70 -16.29
CA VAL A 104 1.57 6.81 -15.01
C VAL A 104 0.84 8.14 -14.91
N CYS A 105 1.48 9.23 -15.29
CA CYS A 105 0.88 10.55 -15.28
C CYS A 105 -0.30 10.63 -16.26
N ASP A 106 -0.16 10.05 -17.44
CA ASP A 106 -1.22 10.03 -18.44
C ASP A 106 -2.43 9.26 -17.94
N ARG A 107 -2.19 8.14 -17.26
CA ARG A 107 -3.26 7.34 -16.67
C ARG A 107 -4.00 8.12 -15.58
N LEU A 108 -3.26 8.81 -14.72
CA LEU A 108 -3.86 9.61 -13.65
C LEU A 108 -4.70 10.76 -14.22
N SER A 109 -4.23 11.40 -15.30
CA SER A 109 -5.00 12.44 -15.97
C SER A 109 -6.30 11.89 -16.54
N ALA A 110 -6.25 10.74 -17.16
CA ALA A 110 -7.44 10.09 -17.72
C ALA A 110 -8.45 9.75 -16.63
N ASP A 111 -7.98 9.31 -15.45
CA ASP A 111 -8.84 8.95 -14.34
C ASP A 111 -9.50 10.19 -13.69
N VAL A 112 -8.88 11.34 -13.79
CA VAL A 112 -9.41 12.58 -13.22
C VAL A 112 -10.52 13.16 -14.08
N ASP A 113 -10.44 12.94 -15.38
CA ASP A 113 -11.45 13.41 -16.32
C ASP A 113 -12.68 12.51 -16.31
#